data_49060f2d210992c063e53860134379db
#
_entry.id   49060f2d210992c063e53860134379db
#
_cell.length_a   1.000
_cell.length_b   1.000
_cell.length_c   1.000
_cell.angle_alpha   90.00
_cell.angle_beta   90.00
_cell.angle_gamma   90.00
#
_symmetry.space_group_name_H-M   'P 1'
#
loop_
_entity.id
_entity.type
_entity.pdbx_description
1 polymer ?
#
loop_
_entity_poly.entity_id
_entity_poly.type
_entity_poly.pdbx_seq_one_letter_code
_entity_poly.pdbx_strand_id
1 'polypeptide(L)'
;MAASLGFIIPVLNEQGRIGGLLQQLRARYPEAELVVVDGGSKDLTVATALPLCTRPLIGEPGRAAQMNLGGMACAADYLCFLHADSLPGVSAARLQAYLGSEPRWGFCRVRLSGPRPVFRVIEWFMNLRSRLTAVATGDQMLFLRRSEFERSGGFDNIPLMEDVAYCKRLRRLARLCRAEGVRIWHA
;
A
#
# COMPACT_ATOMS: atom_id res chain seq x y z
N MET A 1 17.45 -5.28 14.13
CA MET A 1 17.24 -3.90 13.64
C MET A 1 15.77 -3.76 13.25
N ALA A 2 15.17 -2.57 13.38
CA ALA A 2 13.82 -2.35 12.89
C ALA A 2 13.81 -2.47 11.34
N ALA A 3 12.76 -3.09 10.79
CA ALA A 3 12.62 -3.22 9.35
C ALA A 3 12.34 -1.84 8.69
N SER A 4 13.02 -1.53 7.60
CA SER A 4 12.78 -0.30 6.85
C SER A 4 11.45 -0.39 6.08
N LEU A 5 10.75 0.77 5.97
CA LEU A 5 9.44 0.90 5.34
C LEU A 5 9.52 1.79 4.11
N GLY A 6 8.89 1.38 3.02
CA GLY A 6 8.68 2.20 1.84
C GLY A 6 7.20 2.27 1.47
N PHE A 7 6.66 3.48 1.33
CA PHE A 7 5.31 3.70 0.82
C PHE A 7 5.36 3.99 -0.67
N ILE A 8 4.69 3.17 -1.46
CA ILE A 8 4.54 3.31 -2.90
C ILE A 8 3.16 3.90 -3.18
N ILE A 9 3.13 5.09 -3.78
CA ILE A 9 1.93 5.90 -3.93
C ILE A 9 1.75 6.22 -5.42
N PRO A 10 0.91 5.45 -6.15
CA PRO A 10 0.54 5.78 -7.51
C PRO A 10 -0.38 6.99 -7.52
N VAL A 11 -0.11 7.97 -8.39
CA VAL A 11 -0.88 9.21 -8.52
C VAL A 11 -1.21 9.53 -9.98
N LEU A 12 -2.40 10.13 -10.19
CA LEU A 12 -2.81 10.71 -11.46
C LEU A 12 -3.83 11.81 -11.18
N ASN A 13 -3.44 13.08 -11.37
CA ASN A 13 -4.26 14.26 -11.11
C ASN A 13 -4.76 14.33 -9.64
N GLU A 14 -3.86 14.21 -8.68
CA GLU A 14 -4.14 14.19 -7.23
C GLU A 14 -3.59 15.41 -6.50
N GLN A 15 -3.43 16.58 -7.18
CA GLN A 15 -2.85 17.80 -6.58
C GLN A 15 -3.52 18.23 -5.26
N GLY A 16 -4.84 18.00 -5.12
CA GLY A 16 -5.60 18.38 -3.93
C GLY A 16 -5.41 17.47 -2.72
N ARG A 17 -4.77 16.30 -2.89
CA ARG A 17 -4.64 15.28 -1.83
C ARG A 17 -3.21 14.92 -1.51
N ILE A 18 -2.36 14.84 -2.53
CA ILE A 18 -1.01 14.26 -2.38
C ILE A 18 -0.16 14.99 -1.35
N GLY A 19 -0.20 16.32 -1.30
CA GLY A 19 0.57 17.09 -0.34
C GLY A 19 0.19 16.78 1.11
N GLY A 20 -1.11 16.76 1.41
CA GLY A 20 -1.62 16.43 2.75
C GLY A 20 -1.31 14.98 3.16
N LEU A 21 -1.39 14.03 2.23
CA LEU A 21 -1.03 12.65 2.48
C LEU A 21 0.46 12.51 2.83
N LEU A 22 1.35 13.08 2.01
CA LEU A 22 2.80 12.98 2.23
C LEU A 22 3.24 13.63 3.54
N GLN A 23 2.68 14.79 3.90
CA GLN A 23 2.93 15.44 5.19
C GLN A 23 2.53 14.52 6.36
N GLN A 24 1.34 13.90 6.29
CA GLN A 24 0.87 12.99 7.33
C GLN A 24 1.71 11.70 7.40
N LEU A 25 2.13 11.15 6.26
CA LEU A 25 3.04 9.99 6.22
C LEU A 25 4.39 10.33 6.85
N ARG A 26 4.96 11.47 6.50
CA ARG A 26 6.24 11.93 7.05
C ARG A 26 6.16 12.15 8.57
N ALA A 27 5.07 12.74 9.06
CA ALA A 27 4.85 12.92 10.48
C ALA A 27 4.68 11.61 11.27
N ARG A 28 4.03 10.60 10.67
CA ARG A 28 3.77 9.30 11.31
C ARG A 28 4.91 8.29 11.14
N TYR A 29 5.61 8.36 10.03
CA TYR A 29 6.68 7.43 9.63
C TYR A 29 7.90 8.22 9.13
N PRO A 30 8.61 8.93 10.02
CA PRO A 30 9.68 9.88 9.62
C PRO A 30 10.80 9.22 8.82
N GLU A 31 11.12 7.96 9.10
CA GLU A 31 12.21 7.21 8.46
C GLU A 31 11.76 6.45 7.20
N ALA A 32 10.48 6.52 6.83
CA ALA A 32 10.00 5.77 5.68
C ALA A 32 10.44 6.40 4.35
N GLU A 33 10.76 5.54 3.38
CA GLU A 33 10.94 5.95 1.99
C GLU A 33 9.55 6.24 1.37
N LEU A 34 9.34 7.46 0.86
CA LEU A 34 8.09 7.86 0.20
C LEU A 34 8.33 7.92 -1.31
N VAL A 35 7.85 6.91 -2.02
CA VAL A 35 7.98 6.78 -3.48
C VAL A 35 6.66 7.17 -4.12
N VAL A 36 6.64 8.30 -4.81
CA VAL A 36 5.48 8.77 -5.56
C VAL A 36 5.69 8.46 -7.04
N VAL A 37 4.74 7.76 -7.63
CA VAL A 37 4.80 7.38 -9.05
C VAL A 37 3.66 8.04 -9.80
N ASP A 38 4.01 9.02 -10.63
CA ASP A 38 3.05 9.76 -11.45
C ASP A 38 2.77 9.04 -12.77
N GLY A 39 1.51 8.86 -13.10
CA GLY A 39 1.03 8.23 -14.32
C GLY A 39 0.73 9.20 -15.46
N GLY A 40 1.36 10.39 -15.47
CA GLY A 40 1.16 11.43 -16.48
C GLY A 40 0.13 12.49 -16.09
N SER A 41 0.17 12.97 -14.85
CA SER A 41 -0.67 14.07 -14.37
C SER A 41 -0.53 15.34 -15.20
N LYS A 42 -1.64 16.03 -15.41
CA LYS A 42 -1.72 17.30 -16.14
C LYS A 42 -1.90 18.50 -15.21
N ASP A 43 -2.01 18.25 -13.91
CA ASP A 43 -2.16 19.24 -12.86
C ASP A 43 -0.84 19.43 -12.06
N LEU A 44 -0.91 20.06 -10.90
CA LEU A 44 0.26 20.31 -10.05
C LEU A 44 0.64 19.13 -9.14
N THR A 45 0.17 17.92 -9.41
CA THR A 45 0.43 16.71 -8.58
C THR A 45 1.93 16.52 -8.35
N VAL A 46 2.72 16.48 -9.42
CA VAL A 46 4.18 16.25 -9.34
C VAL A 46 4.87 17.39 -8.59
N ALA A 47 4.56 18.65 -8.92
CA ALA A 47 5.13 19.80 -8.25
C ALA A 47 4.83 19.83 -6.75
N THR A 48 3.62 19.40 -6.36
CA THR A 48 3.20 19.31 -4.95
C THR A 48 3.90 18.17 -4.21
N ALA A 49 4.13 17.03 -4.87
CA ALA A 49 4.76 15.86 -4.27
C ALA A 49 6.29 16.02 -4.10
N LEU A 50 6.94 16.65 -5.06
CA LEU A 50 8.40 16.73 -5.17
C LEU A 50 9.13 17.16 -3.87
N PRO A 51 8.71 18.21 -3.13
CA PRO A 51 9.41 18.62 -1.91
C PRO A 51 9.16 17.70 -0.70
N LEU A 52 8.20 16.77 -0.78
CA LEU A 52 7.72 15.96 0.33
C LEU A 52 8.05 14.49 0.21
N CYS A 53 8.24 13.99 -1.02
CA CYS A 53 8.59 12.58 -1.26
C CYS A 53 10.11 12.36 -1.23
N THR A 54 10.50 11.11 -0.99
CA THR A 54 11.91 10.70 -1.05
C THR A 54 12.32 10.44 -2.49
N ARG A 55 11.42 9.88 -3.30
CA ARG A 55 11.68 9.48 -4.69
C ARG A 55 10.47 9.76 -5.56
N PRO A 56 10.49 10.80 -6.38
CA PRO A 56 9.51 11.01 -7.43
C PRO A 56 9.88 10.18 -8.67
N LEU A 57 8.89 9.52 -9.27
CA LEU A 57 9.03 8.75 -10.50
C LEU A 57 7.91 9.13 -11.46
N ILE A 58 8.20 9.08 -12.74
CA ILE A 58 7.20 9.20 -13.81
C ILE A 58 7.13 7.83 -14.50
N GLY A 59 5.94 7.28 -14.59
CA GLY A 59 5.68 5.98 -15.18
C GLY A 59 4.57 6.02 -16.21
N GLU A 60 4.33 4.88 -16.84
CA GLU A 60 3.19 4.70 -17.74
C GLU A 60 1.87 4.80 -16.95
N PRO A 61 0.80 5.32 -17.58
CA PRO A 61 -0.52 5.34 -16.98
C PRO A 61 -1.00 3.92 -16.63
N GLY A 62 -1.52 3.77 -15.40
CA GLY A 62 -2.05 2.51 -14.91
C GLY A 62 -1.51 2.13 -13.54
N ARG A 63 -2.41 1.83 -12.61
CA ARG A 63 -2.04 1.55 -11.21
C ARG A 63 -1.02 0.44 -11.08
N ALA A 64 -1.22 -0.68 -11.78
CA ALA A 64 -0.29 -1.80 -11.74
C ALA A 64 1.11 -1.41 -12.21
N ALA A 65 1.22 -0.71 -13.34
CA ALA A 65 2.49 -0.23 -13.88
C ALA A 65 3.19 0.71 -12.90
N GLN A 66 2.45 1.68 -12.34
CA GLN A 66 2.99 2.62 -11.36
C GLN A 66 3.42 1.92 -10.07
N MET A 67 2.60 0.99 -9.52
CA MET A 67 2.96 0.23 -8.32
C MET A 67 4.18 -0.67 -8.55
N ASN A 68 4.29 -1.27 -9.72
CA ASN A 68 5.44 -2.09 -10.09
C ASN A 68 6.71 -1.23 -10.20
N LEU A 69 6.64 -0.10 -10.90
CA LEU A 69 7.77 0.82 -11.01
C LEU A 69 8.25 1.30 -9.64
N GLY A 70 7.32 1.72 -8.78
CA GLY A 70 7.63 2.18 -7.43
C GLY A 70 8.18 1.06 -6.54
N GLY A 71 7.61 -0.13 -6.62
CA GLY A 71 8.07 -1.30 -5.86
C GLY A 71 9.48 -1.73 -6.23
N MET A 72 9.82 -1.69 -7.51
CA MET A 72 11.19 -1.99 -8.00
C MET A 72 12.20 -0.91 -7.61
N ALA A 73 11.78 0.34 -7.55
CA ALA A 73 12.66 1.46 -7.22
C ALA A 73 12.89 1.64 -5.71
N CYS A 74 12.00 1.15 -4.87
CA CYS A 74 12.05 1.29 -3.41
C CYS A 74 13.10 0.34 -2.82
N ALA A 75 13.98 0.89 -1.95
CA ALA A 75 15.05 0.12 -1.31
C ALA A 75 14.66 -0.51 0.04
N ALA A 76 13.50 -0.17 0.59
CA ALA A 76 13.05 -0.61 1.90
C ALA A 76 12.80 -2.14 1.98
N ASP A 77 12.91 -2.71 3.18
CA ASP A 77 12.66 -4.13 3.46
C ASP A 77 11.19 -4.52 3.24
N TYR A 78 10.27 -3.60 3.58
CA TYR A 78 8.83 -3.77 3.38
C TYR A 78 8.26 -2.66 2.51
N LEU A 79 7.53 -3.09 1.49
CA LEU A 79 6.80 -2.23 0.55
C LEU A 79 5.35 -2.11 1.00
N CYS A 80 4.87 -0.89 1.16
CA CYS A 80 3.49 -0.55 1.51
C CYS A 80 2.84 0.17 0.33
N PHE A 81 1.90 -0.49 -0.34
CA PHE A 81 1.16 0.10 -1.46
C PHE A 81 -0.06 0.85 -0.95
N LEU A 82 -0.12 2.14 -1.23
CA LEU A 82 -1.10 3.07 -0.66
C LEU A 82 -1.67 3.99 -1.73
N HIS A 83 -2.98 4.12 -1.81
CA HIS A 83 -3.62 5.07 -2.71
C HIS A 83 -3.58 6.49 -2.16
N ALA A 84 -3.63 7.49 -3.04
CA ALA A 84 -3.52 8.91 -2.67
C ALA A 84 -4.69 9.43 -1.80
N ASP A 85 -5.81 8.72 -1.76
CA ASP A 85 -7.00 9.01 -0.95
C ASP A 85 -7.05 8.23 0.36
N SER A 86 -6.04 7.43 0.64
CA SER A 86 -5.98 6.52 1.79
C SER A 86 -4.87 6.92 2.76
N LEU A 87 -5.12 6.81 4.07
CA LEU A 87 -4.13 7.09 5.10
C LEU A 87 -4.02 5.89 6.04
N PRO A 88 -2.80 5.38 6.31
CA PRO A 88 -2.63 4.29 7.27
C PRO A 88 -3.15 4.67 8.66
N GLY A 89 -4.08 3.87 9.19
CA GLY A 89 -4.62 4.06 10.54
C GLY A 89 -3.74 3.45 11.64
N VAL A 90 -2.70 2.72 11.29
CA VAL A 90 -1.75 2.09 12.20
C VAL A 90 -0.61 3.04 12.54
N SER A 91 -0.16 3.07 13.81
CA SER A 91 1.03 3.84 14.20
C SER A 91 2.32 3.16 13.74
N ALA A 92 3.40 3.93 13.56
CA ALA A 92 4.70 3.37 13.19
C ALA A 92 5.18 2.30 14.18
N ALA A 93 5.09 2.57 15.48
CA ALA A 93 5.50 1.62 16.52
C ALA A 93 4.73 0.30 16.44
N ARG A 94 3.41 0.37 16.21
CA ARG A 94 2.56 -0.84 16.09
C ARG A 94 2.84 -1.61 14.80
N LEU A 95 3.05 -0.90 13.69
CA LEU A 95 3.44 -1.52 12.44
C LEU A 95 4.80 -2.20 12.58
N GLN A 96 5.79 -1.54 13.17
CA GLN A 96 7.12 -2.11 13.43
C GLN A 96 7.07 -3.34 14.35
N ALA A 97 6.29 -3.28 15.45
CA ALA A 97 6.11 -4.43 16.33
C ALA A 97 5.56 -5.64 15.58
N TYR A 98 4.64 -5.39 14.63
CA TYR A 98 4.10 -6.43 13.80
C TYR A 98 5.13 -6.95 12.78
N LEU A 99 5.85 -6.08 12.09
CA LEU A 99 6.89 -6.47 11.13
C LEU A 99 8.05 -7.23 11.80
N GLY A 100 8.24 -7.06 13.11
CA GLY A 100 9.16 -7.85 13.93
C GLY A 100 8.86 -9.36 13.97
N SER A 101 7.61 -9.77 13.68
CA SER A 101 7.25 -11.18 13.48
C SER A 101 7.57 -11.69 12.07
N GLU A 102 8.17 -10.85 11.25
CA GLU A 102 8.63 -11.14 9.89
C GLU A 102 7.56 -11.67 8.91
N PRO A 103 6.36 -11.03 8.85
CA PRO A 103 5.31 -11.46 7.95
C PRO A 103 5.76 -11.35 6.49
N ARG A 104 5.37 -12.30 5.66
CA ARG A 104 5.70 -12.25 4.22
C ARG A 104 4.88 -11.18 3.50
N TRP A 105 3.59 -11.08 3.82
CA TRP A 105 2.67 -10.08 3.30
C TRP A 105 1.46 -9.92 4.21
N GLY A 106 0.76 -8.82 4.06
CA GLY A 106 -0.47 -8.54 4.77
C GLY A 106 -1.17 -7.29 4.25
N PHE A 107 -2.27 -6.92 4.88
CA PHE A 107 -3.01 -5.71 4.54
C PHE A 107 -3.68 -5.12 5.78
N CYS A 108 -3.96 -3.83 5.76
CA CYS A 108 -4.65 -3.14 6.83
C CYS A 108 -6.18 -3.29 6.70
N ARG A 109 -6.88 -3.10 7.82
CA ARG A 109 -8.34 -2.96 7.81
C ARG A 109 -8.70 -1.58 7.27
N VAL A 110 -9.77 -1.51 6.47
CA VAL A 110 -10.31 -0.23 6.02
C VAL A 110 -11.18 0.41 7.10
N ARG A 111 -11.12 1.74 7.19
CA ARG A 111 -12.05 2.58 7.90
C ARG A 111 -12.47 3.72 7.00
N LEU A 112 -13.77 3.83 6.72
CA LEU A 112 -14.30 4.86 5.84
C LEU A 112 -14.48 6.17 6.62
N SER A 113 -14.14 7.29 5.99
CA SER A 113 -14.36 8.62 6.54
C SER A 113 -15.84 8.97 6.54
N GLY A 114 -16.30 9.70 7.55
CA GLY A 114 -17.64 10.25 7.66
C GLY A 114 -18.49 9.65 8.79
N PRO A 115 -19.51 10.42 9.23
CA PRO A 115 -20.29 10.09 10.42
C PRO A 115 -21.46 9.14 10.16
N ARG A 116 -21.79 8.83 8.90
CA ARG A 116 -22.99 8.06 8.55
C ARG A 116 -22.87 6.60 9.02
N PRO A 117 -23.88 6.06 9.74
CA PRO A 117 -23.86 4.66 10.23
C PRO A 117 -23.67 3.63 9.11
N VAL A 118 -24.16 3.92 7.90
CA VAL A 118 -24.01 3.04 6.74
C VAL A 118 -22.53 2.75 6.42
N PHE A 119 -21.62 3.70 6.66
CA PHE A 119 -20.18 3.47 6.46
C PHE A 119 -19.64 2.40 7.41
N ARG A 120 -20.17 2.30 8.65
CA ARG A 120 -19.76 1.25 9.60
C ARG A 120 -20.19 -0.14 9.11
N VAL A 121 -21.36 -0.22 8.50
CA VAL A 121 -21.86 -1.48 7.91
C VAL A 121 -21.00 -1.88 6.71
N ILE A 122 -20.71 -0.93 5.81
CA ILE A 122 -19.85 -1.18 4.64
C ILE A 122 -18.46 -1.61 5.08
N GLU A 123 -17.83 -0.92 6.03
CA GLU A 123 -16.54 -1.30 6.60
C GLU A 123 -16.54 -2.71 7.17
N TRP A 124 -17.58 -3.05 7.91
CA TRP A 124 -17.69 -4.37 8.50
C TRP A 124 -17.71 -5.47 7.41
N PHE A 125 -18.52 -5.28 6.36
CA PHE A 125 -18.59 -6.22 5.24
C PHE A 125 -17.26 -6.28 4.47
N MET A 126 -16.61 -5.15 4.18
CA MET A 126 -15.32 -5.11 3.49
C MET A 126 -14.26 -5.86 4.30
N ASN A 127 -14.17 -5.58 5.60
CA ASN A 127 -13.20 -6.21 6.48
C ASN A 127 -13.49 -7.71 6.68
N LEU A 128 -14.77 -8.10 6.80
CA LEU A 128 -15.18 -9.50 6.89
C LEU A 128 -14.82 -10.26 5.63
N ARG A 129 -15.15 -9.71 4.44
CA ARG A 129 -14.78 -10.31 3.17
C ARG A 129 -13.26 -10.53 3.09
N SER A 130 -12.47 -9.48 3.35
CA SER A 130 -11.02 -9.56 3.29
C SER A 130 -10.47 -10.57 4.30
N ARG A 131 -11.08 -10.66 5.47
CA ARG A 131 -10.76 -11.68 6.48
C ARG A 131 -10.99 -13.11 5.99
N LEU A 132 -12.11 -13.37 5.35
CA LEU A 132 -12.48 -14.72 4.90
C LEU A 132 -11.70 -15.13 3.66
N THR A 133 -11.47 -14.19 2.74
CA THR A 133 -10.87 -14.48 1.44
C THR A 133 -9.36 -14.27 1.38
N ALA A 134 -8.77 -13.54 2.35
CA ALA A 134 -7.41 -13.01 2.29
C ALA A 134 -7.16 -12.22 0.99
N VAL A 135 -8.14 -11.39 0.59
CA VAL A 135 -8.06 -10.50 -0.56
C VAL A 135 -8.31 -9.08 -0.07
N ALA A 136 -7.33 -8.20 -0.25
CA ALA A 136 -7.45 -6.76 -0.02
C ALA A 136 -7.83 -6.04 -1.30
N THR A 137 -8.45 -4.87 -1.13
CA THR A 137 -8.63 -3.86 -2.19
C THR A 137 -7.72 -2.67 -1.90
N GLY A 138 -7.49 -1.80 -2.89
CA GLY A 138 -6.56 -0.68 -2.80
C GLY A 138 -6.68 0.21 -1.56
N ASP A 139 -7.89 0.33 -1.00
CA ASP A 139 -8.15 1.09 0.23
C ASP A 139 -7.58 0.45 1.51
N GLN A 140 -7.04 -0.77 1.42
CA GLN A 140 -6.59 -1.57 2.56
C GLN A 140 -5.07 -1.65 2.67
N MET A 141 -4.32 -0.69 2.22
CA MET A 141 -2.85 -0.67 2.25
C MET A 141 -2.24 -2.09 2.28
N LEU A 142 -1.92 -2.62 1.12
CA LEU A 142 -1.21 -3.89 1.00
C LEU A 142 0.26 -3.67 1.38
N PHE A 143 0.82 -4.53 2.23
CA PHE A 143 2.26 -4.51 2.52
C PHE A 143 2.86 -5.90 2.40
N LEU A 144 4.11 -5.96 1.95
CA LEU A 144 4.83 -7.21 1.82
C LEU A 144 6.36 -6.98 1.86
N ARG A 145 7.12 -8.03 2.14
CA ARG A 145 8.57 -7.97 2.02
C ARG A 145 8.97 -7.69 0.58
N ARG A 146 10.00 -6.88 0.38
CA ARG A 146 10.54 -6.62 -0.95
C ARG A 146 10.91 -7.90 -1.69
N SER A 147 11.54 -8.86 -1.01
CA SER A 147 11.85 -10.18 -1.60
C SER A 147 10.63 -10.96 -2.08
N GLU A 148 9.47 -10.81 -1.41
CA GLU A 148 8.22 -11.41 -1.87
C GLU A 148 7.65 -10.70 -3.09
N PHE A 149 7.80 -9.38 -3.16
CA PHE A 149 7.41 -8.59 -4.34
C PHE A 149 8.22 -9.03 -5.56
N GLU A 150 9.54 -9.09 -5.44
CA GLU A 150 10.46 -9.54 -6.50
C GLU A 150 10.13 -10.97 -6.94
N ARG A 151 9.96 -11.89 -5.98
CA ARG A 151 9.65 -13.30 -6.24
C ARG A 151 8.28 -13.51 -6.90
N SER A 152 7.29 -12.70 -6.55
CA SER A 152 5.93 -12.81 -7.09
C SER A 152 5.76 -12.18 -8.47
N GLY A 153 6.71 -11.37 -8.93
CA GLY A 153 6.65 -10.65 -10.21
C GLY A 153 5.77 -9.41 -10.20
N GLY A 154 5.38 -8.90 -9.01
CA GLY A 154 4.60 -7.68 -8.87
C GLY A 154 3.13 -7.83 -9.28
N PHE A 155 2.46 -6.70 -9.56
CA PHE A 155 1.06 -6.64 -9.96
C PHE A 155 0.88 -7.00 -11.44
N ASP A 156 -0.21 -7.69 -11.76
CA ASP A 156 -0.60 -7.94 -13.16
C ASP A 156 -1.03 -6.62 -13.82
N ASN A 157 -0.54 -6.35 -15.02
CA ASN A 157 -0.93 -5.16 -15.78
C ASN A 157 -2.32 -5.34 -16.40
N ILE A 158 -3.34 -5.26 -15.55
CA ILE A 158 -4.76 -5.33 -15.91
C ILE A 158 -5.45 -4.02 -15.56
N PRO A 159 -6.50 -3.64 -16.30
CA PRO A 159 -7.13 -2.32 -16.15
C PRO A 159 -7.81 -2.10 -14.81
N LEU A 160 -8.25 -3.16 -14.15
CA LEU A 160 -9.01 -3.09 -12.90
C LEU A 160 -8.79 -4.36 -12.06
N MET A 161 -8.87 -4.22 -10.71
CA MET A 161 -8.74 -5.32 -9.75
C MET A 161 -7.33 -5.96 -9.73
N GLU A 162 -6.29 -5.20 -10.06
CA GLU A 162 -4.89 -5.61 -10.00
C GLU A 162 -4.47 -6.04 -8.58
N ASP A 163 -4.99 -5.37 -7.56
CA ASP A 163 -4.81 -5.67 -6.14
C ASP A 163 -5.45 -7.02 -5.75
N VAL A 164 -6.66 -7.28 -6.23
CA VAL A 164 -7.38 -8.54 -6.01
C VAL A 164 -6.65 -9.71 -6.68
N ALA A 165 -6.20 -9.54 -7.93
CA ALA A 165 -5.44 -10.53 -8.65
C ALA A 165 -4.11 -10.84 -7.92
N TYR A 166 -3.42 -9.79 -7.49
CA TYR A 166 -2.16 -9.92 -6.77
C TYR A 166 -2.33 -10.61 -5.42
N CYS A 167 -3.34 -10.25 -4.62
CA CYS A 167 -3.65 -10.96 -3.37
C CYS A 167 -3.95 -12.45 -3.59
N LYS A 168 -4.68 -12.79 -4.64
CA LYS A 168 -4.95 -14.20 -4.99
C LYS A 168 -3.66 -14.95 -5.32
N ARG A 169 -2.71 -14.31 -6.01
CA ARG A 169 -1.39 -14.87 -6.32
C ARG A 169 -0.55 -15.03 -5.07
N LEU A 170 -0.42 -13.99 -4.24
CA LEU A 170 0.31 -14.04 -2.97
C LEU A 170 -0.22 -15.16 -2.06
N ARG A 171 -1.53 -15.34 -2.01
CA ARG A 171 -2.17 -16.41 -1.23
C ARG A 171 -1.82 -17.81 -1.73
N ARG A 172 -1.66 -18.00 -3.05
CA ARG A 172 -1.22 -19.28 -3.62
C ARG A 172 0.24 -19.56 -3.29
N LEU A 173 1.09 -18.56 -3.40
CA LEU A 173 2.51 -18.66 -3.06
C LEU A 173 2.71 -18.96 -1.55
N ALA A 174 1.92 -18.37 -0.67
CA ALA A 174 1.95 -18.65 0.76
C ALA A 174 1.45 -20.05 1.12
N ARG A 175 0.57 -20.66 0.31
CA ARG A 175 0.15 -22.07 0.49
C ARG A 175 1.24 -23.07 0.11
N LEU A 176 2.08 -22.74 -0.84
CA LEU A 176 3.19 -23.58 -1.27
C LEU A 176 4.36 -23.55 -0.27
N CYS A 177 4.54 -22.47 0.45
CA CYS A 177 5.52 -22.33 1.53
C CYS A 177 4.81 -22.53 2.87
N ARG A 178 4.75 -23.77 3.37
CA ARG A 178 4.13 -24.10 4.66
C ARG A 178 4.66 -23.22 5.78
N ALA A 179 3.76 -22.66 6.56
CA ALA A 179 3.86 -22.15 7.93
C ALA A 179 3.93 -20.65 8.22
N GLU A 180 4.07 -19.69 7.29
CA GLU A 180 4.36 -18.31 7.68
C GLU A 180 3.41 -17.22 7.16
N GLY A 181 2.18 -17.54 6.87
CA GLY A 181 1.18 -16.55 6.49
C GLY A 181 0.46 -15.95 7.71
N VAL A 182 1.04 -14.95 8.33
CA VAL A 182 0.33 -14.24 9.40
C VAL A 182 -0.59 -13.18 8.78
N ARG A 183 -1.87 -13.25 9.09
CA ARG A 183 -2.89 -12.27 8.70
C ARG A 183 -2.94 -11.18 9.73
N ILE A 184 -2.66 -9.95 9.36
CA ILE A 184 -2.84 -8.82 10.27
C ILE A 184 -4.18 -8.18 10.13
N TRP A 185 -4.75 -7.99 11.29
CA TRP A 185 -5.99 -7.29 11.53
C TRP A 185 -5.76 -6.20 12.56
N HIS A 186 -5.33 -5.01 12.14
CA HIS A 186 -5.28 -3.88 13.07
C HIS A 186 -5.73 -2.61 12.35
N ALA A 187 -6.76 -1.99 12.93
CA ALA A 187 -7.17 -0.63 12.65
C ALA A 187 -6.16 0.33 13.29
#